data_fe61e7e5669512cb0db6a099e2e884b0
#
_entry.id   fe61e7e5669512cb0db6a099e2e884b0
#
_cell.length_a   1.000
_cell.length_b   1.000
_cell.length_c   1.000
_cell.angle_alpha   90.00
_cell.angle_beta   90.00
_cell.angle_gamma   90.00
#
_symmetry.space_group_name_H-M   'P 1'
#
loop_
_entity.id
_entity.type
_entity.pdbx_description
1 polymer ?
#
loop_
_entity_poly.entity_id
_entity_poly.type
_entity_poly.pdbx_seq_one_letter_code
_entity_poly.pdbx_strand_id
1 'polypeptide(L)'
;MLSFRIDKPERLLLRTQHSALGIDMRWGVITFPGSCDDHDVIDCLKTDLGQKVKVLWHKDELAGNFDCIVLPGGFSYGDYLRCGAMARFSPIMRGVMKFAQSGGLVLGVCNGFQILCESGLLPGALVRNTGLRFICQPVHLRVEETDAPFTSNLKKGQLLRMPVKHGEGCYYADAKTLESLRKNRQILLRYVDAKGKPTASANPNGSVENIAGICNQARNVFGLMPHPEDACNALLGSEDGAKLFMSIAAACAVRVSPHA
;
A
#
# COMPACT_ATOMS: atom_id res chain seq x y z
N MET A 1 -16.14 24.43 10.88
CA MET A 1 -16.01 22.96 10.79
C MET A 1 -17.37 22.38 10.41
N LEU A 2 -17.61 22.15 9.11
CA LEU A 2 -18.86 21.54 8.63
C LEU A 2 -18.63 20.04 8.53
N SER A 3 -19.18 19.29 9.48
CA SER A 3 -19.26 17.83 9.46
C SER A 3 -20.34 17.44 8.45
N PHE A 4 -19.96 17.02 7.24
CA PHE A 4 -20.88 16.35 6.33
C PHE A 4 -21.15 14.93 6.86
N ARG A 5 -22.27 14.76 7.56
CA ARG A 5 -22.84 13.43 7.78
C ARG A 5 -23.54 12.98 6.49
N ILE A 6 -22.91 12.07 5.78
CA ILE A 6 -23.55 11.36 4.65
C ILE A 6 -24.53 10.35 5.27
N ASP A 7 -25.78 10.37 4.81
CA ASP A 7 -26.85 9.53 5.32
C ASP A 7 -26.58 8.03 5.13
N LYS A 8 -26.92 7.25 6.16
CA LYS A 8 -26.71 5.79 6.25
C LYS A 8 -27.13 4.90 5.06
N PRO A 9 -28.18 5.20 4.25
CA PRO A 9 -28.61 4.31 3.18
C PRO A 9 -27.68 4.23 1.98
N GLU A 10 -26.97 5.30 1.60
CA GLU A 10 -26.05 5.26 0.45
C GLU A 10 -24.77 4.48 0.75
N ARG A 11 -24.27 4.54 1.99
CA ARG A 11 -23.17 3.69 2.47
C ARG A 11 -23.53 2.20 2.49
N LEU A 12 -24.80 1.86 2.71
CA LEU A 12 -25.28 0.47 2.74
C LEU A 12 -25.34 -0.16 1.34
N LEU A 13 -25.68 0.64 0.32
CA LEU A 13 -25.70 0.20 -1.09
C LEU A 13 -24.31 -0.10 -1.65
N LEU A 14 -23.29 0.67 -1.23
CA LEU A 14 -21.89 0.43 -1.61
C LEU A 14 -21.33 -0.85 -0.96
N ARG A 15 -21.73 -1.16 0.29
CA ARG A 15 -21.38 -2.41 0.98
C ARG A 15 -21.78 -3.68 0.22
N THR A 16 -22.87 -3.64 -0.53
CA THR A 16 -23.40 -4.83 -1.22
C THR A 16 -22.63 -5.19 -2.49
N GLN A 17 -21.89 -4.26 -3.08
CA GLN A 17 -21.11 -4.52 -4.31
C GLN A 17 -19.74 -5.15 -4.05
N HIS A 18 -19.10 -4.85 -2.90
CA HIS A 18 -17.75 -5.34 -2.58
C HIS A 18 -17.73 -6.50 -1.57
N SER A 19 -18.78 -6.68 -0.76
CA SER A 19 -18.91 -7.87 0.12
C SER A 19 -19.14 -9.19 -0.64
N ALA A 20 -19.24 -9.12 -1.96
CA ALA A 20 -19.55 -10.26 -2.82
C ALA A 20 -18.45 -11.35 -2.90
N LEU A 21 -17.24 -11.12 -2.36
CA LEU A 21 -16.19 -12.14 -2.39
C LEU A 21 -16.31 -13.20 -1.28
N GLY A 22 -17.11 -12.96 -0.23
CA GLY A 22 -17.29 -13.93 0.87
C GLY A 22 -15.98 -14.31 1.59
N ILE A 23 -14.90 -13.57 1.36
CA ILE A 23 -13.57 -13.84 1.90
C ILE A 23 -13.37 -12.95 3.13
N ASP A 24 -13.33 -13.58 4.30
CA ASP A 24 -13.16 -12.93 5.59
C ASP A 24 -11.69 -13.00 5.99
N MET A 25 -10.96 -11.89 5.86
CA MET A 25 -9.55 -11.78 6.22
C MET A 25 -9.33 -11.09 7.56
N ARG A 26 -8.23 -11.42 8.21
CA ARG A 26 -7.76 -10.81 9.44
C ARG A 26 -6.63 -9.84 9.13
N TRP A 27 -6.95 -8.56 9.07
CA TRP A 27 -5.99 -7.51 8.81
C TRP A 27 -5.44 -6.95 10.11
N GLY A 28 -4.13 -6.73 10.17
CA GLY A 28 -3.48 -5.95 11.21
C GLY A 28 -3.04 -4.61 10.65
N VAL A 29 -3.51 -3.49 11.20
CA VAL A 29 -3.07 -2.14 10.82
C VAL A 29 -2.23 -1.57 11.95
N ILE A 30 -0.98 -1.21 11.66
CA ILE A 30 -0.05 -0.70 12.65
C ILE A 30 -0.17 0.81 12.75
N THR A 31 -0.38 1.33 13.96
CA THR A 31 -0.36 2.76 14.25
C THR A 31 0.97 3.13 14.90
N PHE A 32 1.71 4.05 14.30
CA PHE A 32 2.89 4.69 14.86
C PHE A 32 2.55 6.08 15.39
N PRO A 33 3.35 6.67 16.30
CA PRO A 33 3.21 8.09 16.61
C PRO A 33 3.37 8.91 15.34
N GLY A 34 2.35 9.69 14.97
CA GLY A 34 2.33 10.48 13.72
C GLY A 34 1.81 9.74 12.49
N SER A 35 1.29 8.50 12.60
CA SER A 35 0.43 7.93 11.56
C SER A 35 -0.80 8.81 11.39
N CYS A 36 -1.16 9.08 10.14
CA CYS A 36 -2.33 9.91 9.81
C CYS A 36 -3.37 9.12 9.02
N ASP A 37 -2.91 8.21 8.15
CA ASP A 37 -3.76 7.46 7.23
C ASP A 37 -4.12 6.05 7.76
N ASP A 38 -3.79 5.75 9.02
CA ASP A 38 -4.19 4.50 9.67
C ASP A 38 -5.71 4.40 9.81
N HIS A 39 -6.38 5.53 10.13
CA HIS A 39 -7.84 5.59 10.17
C HIS A 39 -8.46 5.38 8.78
N ASP A 40 -7.88 5.94 7.73
CA ASP A 40 -8.37 5.79 6.35
C ASP A 40 -8.26 4.34 5.89
N VAL A 41 -7.13 3.68 6.19
CA VAL A 41 -6.95 2.24 5.93
C VAL A 41 -7.97 1.40 6.71
N ILE A 42 -8.20 1.70 8.00
CA ILE A 42 -9.15 0.98 8.85
C ILE A 42 -10.58 1.16 8.32
N ASP A 43 -10.96 2.38 7.95
CA ASP A 43 -12.29 2.69 7.41
C ASP A 43 -12.51 2.03 6.04
N CYS A 44 -11.55 2.10 5.14
CA CYS A 44 -11.60 1.39 3.86
C CYS A 44 -11.81 -0.12 4.09
N LEU A 45 -10.97 -0.76 4.90
CA LEU A 45 -11.06 -2.20 5.13
C LEU A 45 -12.35 -2.60 5.84
N LYS A 46 -12.76 -1.89 6.91
CA LYS A 46 -13.95 -2.24 7.70
C LYS A 46 -15.24 -1.81 7.03
N THR A 47 -15.30 -0.56 6.57
CA THR A 47 -16.54 0.08 6.14
C THR A 47 -16.82 -0.18 4.67
N ASP A 48 -15.82 0.01 3.81
CA ASP A 48 -16.00 -0.17 2.37
C ASP A 48 -15.90 -1.64 1.95
N LEU A 49 -14.95 -2.40 2.53
CA LEU A 49 -14.67 -3.78 2.13
C LEU A 49 -15.19 -4.86 3.10
N GLY A 50 -15.77 -4.47 4.25
CA GLY A 50 -16.40 -5.39 5.19
C GLY A 50 -15.45 -6.36 5.89
N GLN A 51 -14.16 -6.03 6.00
CA GLN A 51 -13.12 -6.91 6.52
C GLN A 51 -12.94 -6.80 8.05
N LYS A 52 -12.31 -7.82 8.66
CA LYS A 52 -11.92 -7.80 10.08
C LYS A 52 -10.58 -7.13 10.25
N VAL A 53 -10.53 -6.03 11.03
CA VAL A 53 -9.32 -5.25 11.26
C VAL A 53 -9.01 -5.19 12.74
N LYS A 54 -7.76 -5.52 13.11
CA LYS A 54 -7.17 -5.27 14.42
C LYS A 54 -6.17 -4.13 14.31
N VAL A 55 -6.36 -3.10 15.12
CA VAL A 55 -5.40 -2.00 15.26
C VAL A 55 -4.27 -2.47 16.18
N LEU A 56 -3.03 -2.21 15.78
CA LEU A 56 -1.82 -2.65 16.47
C LEU A 56 -0.98 -1.42 16.80
N TRP A 57 -0.67 -1.23 18.09
CA TRP A 57 0.17 -0.12 18.50
C TRP A 57 1.66 -0.47 18.33
N HIS A 58 2.46 0.47 17.87
CA HIS A 58 3.86 0.27 17.52
C HIS A 58 4.75 -0.28 18.65
N LYS A 59 4.32 -0.12 19.93
CA LYS A 59 5.03 -0.66 21.10
C LYS A 59 4.64 -2.09 21.44
N ASP A 60 3.52 -2.57 20.89
CA ASP A 60 3.04 -3.92 21.17
C ASP A 60 3.93 -4.97 20.49
N GLU A 61 3.84 -6.18 20.96
CA GLU A 61 4.32 -7.34 20.20
C GLU A 61 3.29 -7.74 19.15
N LEU A 62 3.76 -8.21 18.00
CA LEU A 62 2.87 -8.73 16.97
C LEU A 62 2.31 -10.08 17.41
N ALA A 63 1.21 -10.05 18.15
CA ALA A 63 0.51 -11.22 18.68
C ALA A 63 -0.83 -11.42 17.99
N GLY A 64 -1.08 -12.65 17.53
CA GLY A 64 -2.30 -13.05 16.86
C GLY A 64 -2.05 -13.60 15.45
N ASN A 65 -3.13 -14.13 14.88
CA ASN A 65 -3.11 -14.67 13.52
C ASN A 65 -3.62 -13.58 12.56
N PHE A 66 -2.76 -13.13 11.67
CA PHE A 66 -3.08 -12.18 10.62
C PHE A 66 -2.87 -12.81 9.25
N ASP A 67 -3.67 -12.39 8.28
CA ASP A 67 -3.52 -12.78 6.90
C ASP A 67 -2.72 -11.70 6.13
N CYS A 68 -2.86 -10.43 6.53
CA CYS A 68 -2.06 -9.32 6.04
C CYS A 68 -1.81 -8.28 7.13
N ILE A 69 -0.60 -7.72 7.16
CA ILE A 69 -0.22 -6.58 7.99
C ILE A 69 -0.08 -5.35 7.08
N VAL A 70 -0.68 -4.22 7.51
CA VAL A 70 -0.57 -2.94 6.80
C VAL A 70 0.21 -1.95 7.65
N LEU A 71 1.24 -1.35 7.05
CA LEU A 71 1.93 -0.16 7.54
C LEU A 71 1.33 1.03 6.80
N PRO A 72 0.54 1.89 7.46
CA PRO A 72 -0.18 2.98 6.79
C PRO A 72 0.72 4.17 6.47
N GLY A 73 0.15 5.14 5.78
CA GLY A 73 0.74 6.44 5.52
C GLY A 73 0.75 7.35 6.74
N GLY A 74 1.35 8.52 6.57
CA GLY A 74 1.50 9.55 7.58
C GLY A 74 2.95 10.02 7.73
N PHE A 75 3.30 10.46 8.95
CA PHE A 75 4.59 11.04 9.30
C PHE A 75 5.11 10.38 10.59
N SER A 76 5.40 9.07 10.52
CA SER A 76 5.79 8.31 11.71
C SER A 76 6.97 8.95 12.43
N TYR A 77 6.80 9.20 13.74
CA TYR A 77 7.75 9.94 14.59
C TYR A 77 8.10 11.34 14.06
N GLY A 78 7.19 12.00 13.31
CA GLY A 78 7.41 13.33 12.75
C GLY A 78 8.52 13.37 11.70
N ASP A 79 8.81 12.24 11.04
CA ASP A 79 9.87 12.08 10.04
C ASP A 79 11.28 12.47 10.53
N TYR A 80 11.52 12.38 11.85
CA TYR A 80 12.83 12.63 12.44
C TYR A 80 13.91 11.76 11.79
N LEU A 81 15.06 12.36 11.49
CA LEU A 81 16.18 11.85 10.68
C LEU A 81 15.81 11.76 9.20
N ARG A 82 14.82 10.98 8.82
CA ARG A 82 14.15 10.85 7.53
C ARG A 82 12.89 9.99 7.68
N CYS A 83 12.01 10.06 6.69
CA CYS A 83 10.75 9.35 6.73
C CYS A 83 10.94 7.84 6.95
N GLY A 84 10.24 7.30 7.94
CA GLY A 84 10.28 5.88 8.27
C GLY A 84 11.49 5.41 9.10
N ALA A 85 12.56 6.23 9.22
CA ALA A 85 13.81 5.81 9.86
C ALA A 85 13.67 5.45 11.35
N MET A 86 12.85 6.20 12.08
CA MET A 86 12.59 5.90 13.51
C MET A 86 11.64 4.73 13.69
N ALA A 87 10.62 4.62 12.84
CA ALA A 87 9.59 3.58 12.93
C ALA A 87 10.18 2.17 12.80
N ARG A 88 11.23 1.98 12.01
CA ARG A 88 11.91 0.67 11.87
C ARG A 88 12.39 0.07 13.19
N PHE A 89 12.66 0.89 14.20
CA PHE A 89 13.10 0.46 15.53
C PHE A 89 11.96 0.18 16.51
N SER A 90 10.71 0.43 16.12
CA SER A 90 9.54 0.14 16.95
C SER A 90 9.50 -1.35 17.31
N PRO A 91 9.14 -1.71 18.55
CA PRO A 91 9.08 -3.11 19.00
C PRO A 91 8.32 -4.05 18.07
N ILE A 92 7.16 -3.60 17.56
CA ILE A 92 6.31 -4.40 16.66
C ILE A 92 7.04 -4.79 15.36
N MET A 93 7.98 -3.98 14.86
CA MET A 93 8.68 -4.24 13.60
C MET A 93 9.48 -5.54 13.62
N ARG A 94 9.96 -5.98 14.79
CA ARG A 94 10.59 -7.31 14.93
C ARG A 94 9.61 -8.43 14.60
N GLY A 95 8.37 -8.29 15.04
CA GLY A 95 7.29 -9.22 14.70
C GLY A 95 6.92 -9.16 13.22
N VAL A 96 6.81 -7.95 12.64
CA VAL A 96 6.54 -7.76 11.20
C VAL A 96 7.61 -8.40 10.33
N MET A 97 8.89 -8.23 10.69
CA MET A 97 10.00 -8.86 9.95
C MET A 97 9.92 -10.38 9.99
N LYS A 98 9.66 -10.98 11.17
CA LYS A 98 9.45 -12.43 11.31
C LYS A 98 8.24 -12.91 10.52
N PHE A 99 7.13 -12.18 10.59
CA PHE A 99 5.90 -12.47 9.85
C PHE A 99 6.15 -12.47 8.33
N ALA A 100 6.85 -11.45 7.81
CA ALA A 100 7.25 -11.37 6.41
C ALA A 100 8.17 -12.54 6.02
N GLN A 101 9.18 -12.88 6.85
CA GLN A 101 10.11 -13.99 6.61
C GLN A 101 9.39 -15.35 6.57
N SER A 102 8.31 -15.52 7.33
CA SER A 102 7.48 -16.74 7.30
C SER A 102 6.47 -16.77 6.14
N GLY A 103 6.51 -15.80 5.23
CA GLY A 103 5.62 -15.72 4.06
C GLY A 103 4.32 -14.95 4.29
N GLY A 104 4.16 -14.30 5.45
CA GLY A 104 3.02 -13.44 5.74
C GLY A 104 2.97 -12.21 4.81
N LEU A 105 1.78 -11.74 4.45
CA LEU A 105 1.62 -10.61 3.55
C LEU A 105 1.79 -9.29 4.30
N VAL A 106 2.64 -8.40 3.77
CA VAL A 106 2.87 -7.08 4.33
C VAL A 106 2.70 -6.02 3.24
N LEU A 107 1.82 -5.06 3.51
CA LEU A 107 1.57 -3.91 2.65
C LEU A 107 2.06 -2.63 3.35
N GLY A 108 2.88 -1.84 2.66
CA GLY A 108 3.30 -0.51 3.11
C GLY A 108 2.79 0.57 2.17
N VAL A 109 2.00 1.50 2.69
CA VAL A 109 1.45 2.62 1.94
C VAL A 109 2.18 3.89 2.32
N CYS A 110 2.69 4.66 1.35
CA CYS A 110 3.35 5.95 1.53
C CYS A 110 4.46 5.87 2.62
N ASN A 111 4.22 6.40 3.83
CA ASN A 111 5.16 6.26 4.96
C ASN A 111 5.43 4.78 5.31
N GLY A 112 4.45 3.90 5.17
CA GLY A 112 4.65 2.46 5.32
C GLY A 112 5.67 1.89 4.31
N PHE A 113 5.67 2.35 3.07
CA PHE A 113 6.68 1.96 2.07
C PHE A 113 8.08 2.46 2.48
N GLN A 114 8.18 3.69 2.98
CA GLN A 114 9.43 4.24 3.52
C GLN A 114 9.96 3.36 4.65
N ILE A 115 9.09 2.96 5.60
CA ILE A 115 9.45 2.05 6.71
C ILE A 115 9.93 0.69 6.18
N LEU A 116 9.28 0.14 5.16
CA LEU A 116 9.70 -1.14 4.56
C LEU A 116 11.10 -1.05 3.93
N CYS A 117 11.44 0.06 3.27
CA CYS A 117 12.79 0.29 2.76
C CYS A 117 13.79 0.47 3.90
N GLU A 118 13.48 1.29 4.90
CA GLU A 118 14.34 1.53 6.05
C GLU A 118 14.61 0.27 6.89
N SER A 119 13.66 -0.66 6.96
CA SER A 119 13.80 -1.93 7.65
C SER A 119 14.49 -3.02 6.82
N GLY A 120 14.82 -2.75 5.56
CA GLY A 120 15.43 -3.70 4.64
C GLY A 120 14.49 -4.80 4.14
N LEU A 121 13.17 -4.67 4.35
CA LEU A 121 12.16 -5.57 3.79
C LEU A 121 11.94 -5.34 2.29
N LEU A 122 12.20 -4.11 1.82
CA LEU A 122 12.24 -3.75 0.41
C LEU A 122 13.57 -3.07 0.07
N PRO A 123 14.10 -3.25 -1.14
CA PRO A 123 15.34 -2.60 -1.58
C PRO A 123 15.10 -1.13 -1.96
N GLY A 124 16.17 -0.34 -1.99
CA GLY A 124 16.14 1.08 -2.35
C GLY A 124 15.75 1.99 -1.20
N ALA A 125 15.38 3.22 -1.51
CA ALA A 125 15.02 4.25 -0.54
C ALA A 125 13.99 5.21 -1.13
N LEU A 126 13.21 5.85 -0.28
CA LEU A 126 12.35 6.99 -0.65
C LEU A 126 13.07 8.28 -0.20
N VAL A 127 13.24 9.20 -1.13
CA VAL A 127 13.91 10.49 -0.89
C VAL A 127 12.98 11.64 -1.23
N ARG A 128 13.42 12.87 -0.97
CA ARG A 128 12.63 14.07 -1.29
C ARG A 128 12.23 14.11 -2.75
N ASN A 129 10.98 14.53 -2.97
CA ASN A 129 10.48 14.81 -4.31
C ASN A 129 11.43 15.79 -5.04
N THR A 130 11.72 15.53 -6.31
CA THR A 130 12.63 16.37 -7.10
C THR A 130 12.17 17.83 -7.17
N GLY A 131 10.86 18.10 -7.09
CA GLY A 131 10.30 19.44 -7.04
C GLY A 131 10.39 20.12 -5.66
N LEU A 132 10.95 19.49 -4.63
CA LEU A 132 11.08 19.95 -3.24
C LEU A 132 9.75 20.43 -2.62
N ARG A 133 8.62 19.94 -3.13
CA ARG A 133 7.27 20.31 -2.68
C ARG A 133 6.51 19.07 -2.23
N PHE A 134 5.65 19.27 -1.23
CA PHE A 134 4.61 18.30 -0.91
C PHE A 134 3.61 18.28 -2.07
N ILE A 135 3.26 17.10 -2.54
CA ILE A 135 2.26 16.90 -3.58
C ILE A 135 1.05 16.19 -3.00
N CYS A 136 -0.16 16.63 -3.39
CA CYS A 136 -1.42 16.00 -3.06
C CYS A 136 -2.30 16.07 -4.30
N GLN A 137 -2.33 14.97 -5.07
CA GLN A 137 -3.06 14.94 -6.36
C GLN A 137 -3.35 13.51 -6.80
N PRO A 138 -4.40 13.28 -7.61
CA PRO A 138 -4.61 12.00 -8.25
C PRO A 138 -3.52 11.73 -9.30
N VAL A 139 -3.08 10.47 -9.39
CA VAL A 139 -2.13 10.00 -10.40
C VAL A 139 -2.69 8.78 -11.12
N HIS A 140 -2.20 8.53 -12.33
CA HIS A 140 -2.47 7.29 -13.04
C HIS A 140 -1.31 6.33 -12.82
N LEU A 141 -1.67 5.08 -12.61
CA LEU A 141 -0.75 3.97 -12.40
C LEU A 141 -1.01 2.92 -13.46
N ARG A 142 0.04 2.24 -13.89
CA ARG A 142 -0.08 1.05 -14.74
C ARG A 142 0.40 -0.16 -13.96
N VAL A 143 -0.38 -1.24 -14.02
CA VAL A 143 -0.01 -2.55 -13.48
C VAL A 143 1.04 -3.18 -14.40
N GLU A 144 2.24 -3.42 -13.86
CA GLU A 144 3.35 -4.00 -14.61
C GLU A 144 3.36 -5.53 -14.49
N GLU A 145 3.07 -6.06 -13.30
CA GLU A 145 3.10 -7.50 -13.02
C GLU A 145 1.89 -7.92 -12.18
N THR A 146 1.40 -9.14 -12.41
CA THR A 146 0.18 -9.68 -11.77
C THR A 146 0.42 -11.01 -11.05
N ASP A 147 1.65 -11.46 -10.97
CA ASP A 147 2.06 -12.69 -10.30
C ASP A 147 2.42 -12.49 -8.80
N ALA A 148 1.99 -11.37 -8.23
CA ALA A 148 2.07 -11.09 -6.80
C ALA A 148 0.66 -11.03 -6.17
N PRO A 149 0.48 -11.45 -4.91
CA PRO A 149 -0.81 -11.40 -4.22
C PRO A 149 -1.51 -10.04 -4.27
N PHE A 150 -0.74 -8.97 -4.31
CA PHE A 150 -1.22 -7.58 -4.29
C PHE A 150 -1.86 -7.14 -5.62
N THR A 151 -1.57 -7.82 -6.70
CA THR A 151 -2.01 -7.47 -8.07
C THR A 151 -2.63 -8.66 -8.82
N SER A 152 -2.84 -9.80 -8.17
CA SER A 152 -3.27 -11.06 -8.79
C SER A 152 -4.66 -10.99 -9.47
N ASN A 153 -5.55 -10.12 -8.99
CA ASN A 153 -6.88 -9.90 -9.59
C ASN A 153 -6.91 -8.78 -10.63
N LEU A 154 -5.74 -8.22 -10.96
CA LEU A 154 -5.62 -7.17 -11.96
C LEU A 154 -5.12 -7.74 -13.28
N LYS A 155 -5.18 -6.94 -14.33
CA LYS A 155 -4.62 -7.28 -15.63
C LYS A 155 -3.33 -6.51 -15.86
N LYS A 156 -2.31 -7.16 -16.44
CA LYS A 156 -1.10 -6.47 -16.89
C LYS A 156 -1.46 -5.36 -17.88
N GLY A 157 -0.91 -4.16 -17.66
CA GLY A 157 -1.27 -2.97 -18.42
C GLY A 157 -2.53 -2.24 -17.95
N GLN A 158 -3.28 -2.78 -16.98
CA GLN A 158 -4.45 -2.11 -16.43
C GLN A 158 -4.06 -0.77 -15.82
N LEU A 159 -4.88 0.26 -16.11
CA LEU A 159 -4.73 1.58 -15.50
C LEU A 159 -5.54 1.65 -14.22
N LEU A 160 -4.93 2.27 -13.20
CA LEU A 160 -5.55 2.58 -11.91
C LEU A 160 -5.38 4.06 -11.64
N ARG A 161 -6.31 4.67 -10.91
CA ARG A 161 -6.26 6.07 -10.49
C ARG A 161 -6.37 6.14 -8.98
N MET A 162 -5.33 6.69 -8.32
CA MET A 162 -5.25 6.83 -6.86
C MET A 162 -4.57 8.15 -6.51
N PRO A 163 -4.81 8.75 -5.34
CA PRO A 163 -4.08 9.94 -4.92
C PRO A 163 -2.68 9.60 -4.43
N VAL A 164 -1.79 10.58 -4.49
CA VAL A 164 -0.52 10.65 -3.76
C VAL A 164 -0.55 11.85 -2.81
N LYS A 165 0.03 11.70 -1.60
CA LYS A 165 0.09 12.72 -0.55
C LYS A 165 1.46 12.64 0.14
N HIS A 166 2.52 13.25 -0.41
CA HIS A 166 3.86 13.11 0.16
C HIS A 166 4.85 14.21 -0.26
N GLY A 167 5.83 14.50 0.59
CA GLY A 167 7.00 15.33 0.29
C GLY A 167 8.25 14.51 -0.04
N GLU A 168 8.30 13.25 0.37
CA GLU A 168 9.42 12.32 0.21
C GLU A 168 8.94 10.98 -0.38
N GLY A 169 8.54 11.01 -1.65
CA GLY A 169 8.04 9.83 -2.36
C GLY A 169 8.87 9.42 -3.58
N CYS A 170 10.00 10.10 -3.82
CA CYS A 170 10.90 9.80 -4.91
C CYS A 170 11.65 8.49 -4.64
N TYR A 171 11.24 7.40 -5.29
CA TYR A 171 11.96 6.12 -5.17
C TYR A 171 13.32 6.21 -5.86
N TYR A 172 14.35 5.80 -5.13
CA TYR A 172 15.73 5.75 -5.57
C TYR A 172 16.34 4.37 -5.31
N ALA A 173 17.09 3.86 -6.29
CA ALA A 173 17.91 2.68 -6.15
C ALA A 173 19.12 2.76 -7.09
N ASP A 174 20.20 2.09 -6.74
CA ASP A 174 21.38 1.99 -7.61
C ASP A 174 21.11 1.11 -8.84
N ALA A 175 22.01 1.18 -9.83
CA ALA A 175 21.86 0.46 -11.09
C ALA A 175 21.74 -1.06 -10.91
N LYS A 176 22.49 -1.65 -9.96
CA LYS A 176 22.45 -3.09 -9.65
C LYS A 176 21.10 -3.51 -9.06
N THR A 177 20.59 -2.70 -8.14
CA THR A 177 19.27 -2.92 -7.53
C THR A 177 18.16 -2.80 -8.59
N LEU A 178 18.22 -1.77 -9.45
CA LEU A 178 17.26 -1.61 -10.55
C LEU A 178 17.28 -2.77 -11.53
N GLU A 179 18.46 -3.26 -11.89
CA GLU A 179 18.59 -4.44 -12.73
C GLU A 179 17.96 -5.68 -12.07
N SER A 180 18.21 -5.89 -10.78
CA SER A 180 17.60 -6.97 -10.00
C SER A 180 16.07 -6.85 -9.95
N LEU A 181 15.54 -5.66 -9.70
CA LEU A 181 14.10 -5.41 -9.69
C LEU A 181 13.43 -5.74 -11.03
N ARG A 182 14.06 -5.35 -12.13
CA ARG A 182 13.57 -5.68 -13.49
C ARG A 182 13.65 -7.18 -13.77
N LYS A 183 14.81 -7.79 -13.54
CA LYS A 183 15.05 -9.22 -13.78
C LYS A 183 14.07 -10.11 -13.00
N ASN A 184 13.81 -9.75 -11.74
CA ASN A 184 12.92 -10.51 -10.87
C ASN A 184 11.46 -10.03 -10.95
N ARG A 185 11.12 -9.10 -11.86
CA ARG A 185 9.74 -8.61 -12.08
C ARG A 185 9.11 -8.08 -10.78
N GLN A 186 9.89 -7.37 -9.97
CA GLN A 186 9.48 -6.86 -8.65
C GLN A 186 8.79 -5.49 -8.73
N ILE A 187 8.81 -4.81 -9.87
CA ILE A 187 8.11 -3.54 -10.08
C ILE A 187 6.66 -3.86 -10.41
N LEU A 188 5.75 -3.60 -9.47
CA LEU A 188 4.33 -3.91 -9.65
C LEU A 188 3.54 -2.77 -10.27
N LEU A 189 3.89 -1.51 -9.94
CA LEU A 189 3.19 -0.31 -10.39
C LEU A 189 4.16 0.75 -10.87
N ARG A 190 3.81 1.44 -11.97
CA ARG A 190 4.51 2.65 -12.45
C ARG A 190 3.55 3.81 -12.61
N TYR A 191 4.06 5.02 -12.37
CA TYR A 191 3.38 6.26 -12.75
C TYR A 191 3.30 6.38 -14.26
N VAL A 192 2.13 6.69 -14.78
CA VAL A 192 1.85 6.82 -16.21
C VAL A 192 0.91 8.00 -16.49
N ASP A 193 0.86 8.44 -17.74
CA ASP A 193 -0.17 9.38 -18.18
C ASP A 193 -1.54 8.69 -18.34
N ALA A 194 -2.58 9.45 -18.64
CA ALA A 194 -3.94 8.90 -18.83
C ALA A 194 -4.05 7.90 -20.01
N LYS A 195 -3.03 7.82 -20.87
CA LYS A 195 -2.93 6.85 -21.97
C LYS A 195 -2.07 5.63 -21.63
N GLY A 196 -1.60 5.53 -20.37
CA GLY A 196 -0.77 4.43 -19.89
C GLY A 196 0.71 4.52 -20.27
N LYS A 197 1.21 5.68 -20.70
CA LYS A 197 2.62 5.86 -21.05
C LYS A 197 3.42 6.40 -19.86
N PRO A 198 4.59 5.82 -19.52
CA PRO A 198 5.46 6.28 -18.45
C PRO A 198 6.30 7.49 -18.88
N THR A 199 5.64 8.64 -19.03
CA THR A 199 6.29 9.90 -19.42
C THR A 199 6.93 10.59 -18.22
N ALA A 200 7.88 11.51 -18.45
CA ALA A 200 8.46 12.32 -17.40
C ALA A 200 7.40 13.23 -16.72
N SER A 201 6.44 13.74 -17.50
CA SER A 201 5.34 14.57 -16.98
C SER A 201 4.32 13.80 -16.13
N ALA A 202 4.23 12.49 -16.29
CA ALA A 202 3.38 11.63 -15.48
C ALA A 202 4.03 11.22 -14.15
N ASN A 203 5.34 11.47 -13.99
CA ASN A 203 6.07 11.17 -12.78
C ASN A 203 5.95 12.34 -11.79
N PRO A 204 5.19 12.17 -10.70
CA PRO A 204 4.86 13.31 -9.84
C PRO A 204 6.02 13.73 -8.93
N ASN A 205 6.97 12.84 -8.67
CA ASN A 205 7.96 13.00 -7.60
C ASN A 205 9.42 12.76 -8.01
N GLY A 206 9.67 12.34 -9.26
CA GLY A 206 11.01 12.04 -9.76
C GLY A 206 11.50 10.62 -9.50
N SER A 207 10.61 9.70 -9.11
CA SER A 207 10.95 8.28 -8.91
C SER A 207 11.67 7.71 -10.13
N VAL A 208 12.78 7.00 -9.89
CA VAL A 208 13.53 6.35 -10.97
C VAL A 208 12.61 5.41 -11.76
N GLU A 209 12.70 5.44 -13.09
CA GLU A 209 11.87 4.64 -13.98
C GLU A 209 10.36 4.75 -13.74
N ASN A 210 9.87 5.86 -13.21
CA ASN A 210 8.47 6.07 -12.83
C ASN A 210 7.94 5.03 -11.84
N ILE A 211 8.79 4.40 -11.03
CA ILE A 211 8.39 3.37 -10.07
C ILE A 211 7.46 3.99 -9.02
N ALA A 212 6.25 3.45 -8.92
CA ALA A 212 5.24 3.84 -7.94
C ALA A 212 5.10 2.81 -6.79
N GLY A 213 5.47 1.55 -7.05
CA GLY A 213 5.45 0.50 -6.05
C GLY A 213 6.21 -0.76 -6.49
N ILE A 214 6.86 -1.39 -5.50
CA ILE A 214 7.68 -2.59 -5.69
C ILE A 214 7.34 -3.67 -4.66
N CYS A 215 7.58 -4.94 -5.00
CA CYS A 215 7.55 -6.03 -4.04
C CYS A 215 8.95 -6.61 -3.78
N ASN A 216 9.07 -7.38 -2.68
CA ASN A 216 10.26 -8.17 -2.44
C ASN A 216 10.31 -9.40 -3.38
N GLN A 217 11.44 -10.10 -3.39
CA GLN A 217 11.64 -11.27 -4.26
C GLN A 217 10.67 -12.42 -3.93
N ALA A 218 10.29 -12.59 -2.66
CA ALA A 218 9.31 -13.60 -2.21
C ALA A 218 7.86 -13.20 -2.53
N ARG A 219 7.61 -11.99 -3.05
CA ARG A 219 6.30 -11.44 -3.46
C ARG A 219 5.26 -11.34 -2.34
N ASN A 220 5.70 -11.31 -1.11
CA ASN A 220 4.82 -11.21 0.06
C ASN A 220 4.94 -9.88 0.82
N VAL A 221 5.85 -9.01 0.41
CA VAL A 221 5.98 -7.64 0.93
C VAL A 221 5.84 -6.68 -0.26
N PHE A 222 4.93 -5.72 -0.17
CA PHE A 222 4.68 -4.72 -1.20
C PHE A 222 4.64 -3.33 -0.59
N GLY A 223 5.35 -2.39 -1.21
CA GLY A 223 5.32 -0.98 -0.87
C GLY A 223 4.93 -0.13 -2.07
N LEU A 224 4.06 0.86 -1.85
CA LEU A 224 3.65 1.82 -2.86
C LEU A 224 3.48 3.22 -2.25
N MET A 225 3.74 4.27 -3.06
CA MET A 225 3.54 5.66 -2.62
C MET A 225 2.10 6.17 -2.79
N PRO A 226 1.33 5.75 -3.81
CA PRO A 226 -0.09 6.07 -3.89
C PRO A 226 -0.90 5.46 -2.74
N HIS A 227 -2.05 6.08 -2.46
CA HIS A 227 -2.95 5.73 -1.37
C HIS A 227 -4.17 4.94 -1.88
N PRO A 228 -4.17 3.60 -1.84
CA PRO A 228 -5.32 2.80 -2.24
C PRO A 228 -6.51 2.98 -1.32
N GLU A 229 -6.30 3.26 -0.02
CA GLU A 229 -7.37 3.50 0.96
C GLU A 229 -8.25 4.70 0.59
N ASP A 230 -7.66 5.73 -0.04
CA ASP A 230 -8.38 6.92 -0.51
C ASP A 230 -9.01 6.74 -1.90
N ALA A 231 -9.02 5.53 -2.42
CA ALA A 231 -9.61 5.17 -3.71
C ALA A 231 -10.40 3.86 -3.60
N CYS A 232 -11.19 3.71 -2.52
CA CYS A 232 -11.93 2.49 -2.23
C CYS A 232 -13.43 2.60 -2.50
N ASN A 233 -13.94 3.81 -2.76
CA ASN A 233 -15.34 4.00 -3.11
C ASN A 233 -15.54 5.20 -4.05
N ALA A 234 -16.66 5.22 -4.77
CA ALA A 234 -16.97 6.22 -5.79
C ALA A 234 -17.06 7.66 -5.23
N LEU A 235 -17.41 7.83 -3.94
CA LEU A 235 -17.50 9.14 -3.30
C LEU A 235 -16.12 9.79 -3.14
N LEU A 236 -15.06 8.97 -3.06
CA LEU A 236 -13.67 9.43 -3.05
C LEU A 236 -13.13 9.71 -4.48
N GLY A 237 -13.95 9.49 -5.51
CA GLY A 237 -13.63 9.75 -6.91
C GLY A 237 -12.92 8.61 -7.64
N SER A 238 -12.66 7.48 -6.97
CA SER A 238 -12.11 6.25 -7.57
C SER A 238 -12.39 5.04 -6.69
N GLU A 239 -12.55 3.86 -7.32
CA GLU A 239 -12.64 2.56 -6.66
C GLU A 239 -11.44 1.65 -7.00
N ASP A 240 -10.40 2.22 -7.61
CA ASP A 240 -9.26 1.43 -8.10
C ASP A 240 -8.37 0.91 -6.95
N GLY A 241 -8.37 1.59 -5.81
CA GLY A 241 -7.66 1.15 -4.60
C GLY A 241 -8.27 -0.12 -3.99
N ALA A 242 -9.60 -0.22 -4.00
CA ALA A 242 -10.31 -1.43 -3.55
C ALA A 242 -9.83 -2.67 -4.30
N LYS A 243 -9.49 -2.56 -5.58
CA LYS A 243 -9.01 -3.67 -6.41
C LYS A 243 -7.70 -4.27 -5.91
N LEU A 244 -6.81 -3.45 -5.31
CA LEU A 244 -5.57 -3.95 -4.68
C LEU A 244 -5.88 -4.76 -3.41
N PHE A 245 -6.72 -4.23 -2.52
CA PHE A 245 -7.14 -4.95 -1.31
C PHE A 245 -7.88 -6.25 -1.66
N MET A 246 -8.74 -6.22 -2.68
CA MET A 246 -9.44 -7.41 -3.17
C MET A 246 -8.48 -8.46 -3.78
N SER A 247 -7.39 -8.02 -4.43
CA SER A 247 -6.34 -8.95 -4.91
C SER A 247 -5.68 -9.67 -3.74
N ILE A 248 -5.36 -8.96 -2.66
CA ILE A 248 -4.79 -9.54 -1.44
C ILE A 248 -5.75 -10.56 -0.83
N ALA A 249 -7.03 -10.21 -0.72
CA ALA A 249 -8.05 -11.09 -0.16
C ALA A 249 -8.21 -12.38 -0.99
N ALA A 250 -8.30 -12.27 -2.30
CA ALA A 250 -8.41 -13.42 -3.19
C ALA A 250 -7.19 -14.35 -3.12
N ALA A 251 -5.97 -13.78 -3.05
CA ALA A 251 -4.74 -14.55 -2.92
C ALA A 251 -4.66 -15.32 -1.59
N CYS A 252 -5.19 -14.75 -0.50
CA CYS A 252 -5.27 -15.44 0.79
C CYS A 252 -6.26 -16.62 0.77
N ALA A 253 -7.40 -16.45 0.12
CA ALA A 253 -8.40 -17.53 0.01
C ALA A 253 -7.83 -18.77 -0.69
N VAL A 254 -7.04 -18.58 -1.75
CA VAL A 254 -6.37 -19.68 -2.46
C VAL A 254 -5.35 -20.39 -1.58
N ARG A 255 -4.65 -19.67 -0.68
CA ARG A 255 -3.67 -20.27 0.26
C ARG A 255 -4.31 -21.11 1.35
N VAL A 256 -5.56 -20.81 1.74
CA VAL A 256 -6.29 -21.51 2.82
C VAL A 256 -6.97 -22.79 2.31
N SER A 257 -7.14 -22.98 1.00
CA SER A 257 -7.73 -24.15 0.38
C SER A 257 -6.66 -25.00 -0.34
N PRO A 258 -5.76 -25.72 0.38
CA PRO A 258 -4.72 -26.52 -0.27
C PRO A 258 -5.20 -27.88 -0.78
N HIS A 259 -6.49 -28.21 -0.61
CA HIS A 259 -7.07 -29.49 -1.05
C HIS A 259 -8.51 -29.27 -1.56
N ALA A 260 -8.65 -29.01 -2.86
CA ALA A 260 -9.85 -29.31 -3.62
C ALA A 260 -9.46 -30.09 -4.88
#